data_c066dce0962b5cb3faca902f5564892d
#
_entry.id   c066dce0962b5cb3faca902f5564892d
#
_cell.length_a   1.000
_cell.length_b   1.000
_cell.length_c   1.000
_cell.angle_alpha   90.00
_cell.angle_beta   90.00
_cell.angle_gamma   90.00
#
_symmetry.space_group_name_H-M   'P 1'
#
loop_
_entity.id
_entity.type
_entity.pdbx_description
1 polymer ?
#
loop_
_entity_poly.entity_id
_entity_poly.type
_entity_poly.pdbx_seq_one_letter_code
_entity_poly.pdbx_strand_id
1 'polypeptide(L)'
;MTIKQNKSQTILYATITLLAAVGLFCFVIFDIRKLPHEYNFILDTAVVYWLFKVLFLIGGFFSAAGGVYLFKQMLSKGPLIEICDEYFYDNSSAISLGKIDWSEMERVYIKGGFLNIKLKNPEPYLRKKNWLQMLMIKGNYRLGYGDVCISPERFKKEAESFIDEFSKRRAIDQ
;
A
#
# COMPACT_ATOMS: atom_id res chain seq x y z
N MET A 1 7.70 15.36 14.81
CA MET A 1 6.88 15.75 13.63
C MET A 1 5.79 14.71 13.41
N THR A 2 4.56 15.10 13.08
CA THR A 2 3.43 14.16 12.98
C THR A 2 2.65 14.40 11.69
N ILE A 3 2.52 13.39 10.84
CA ILE A 3 1.71 13.43 9.62
C ILE A 3 0.38 12.75 9.89
N LYS A 4 -0.70 13.53 9.80
CA LYS A 4 -2.07 13.04 9.99
C LYS A 4 -2.71 12.68 8.66
N GLN A 5 -3.62 11.72 8.71
CA GLN A 5 -4.39 11.31 7.56
C GLN A 5 -5.36 12.42 7.11
N ASN A 6 -5.43 12.66 5.80
CA ASN A 6 -6.52 13.44 5.21
C ASN A 6 -7.77 12.56 5.12
N LYS A 7 -8.64 12.66 6.13
CA LYS A 7 -9.85 11.82 6.23
C LYS A 7 -10.78 11.97 5.03
N SER A 8 -10.92 13.18 4.48
CA SER A 8 -11.80 13.42 3.33
C SER A 8 -11.33 12.67 2.09
N GLN A 9 -10.03 12.74 1.78
CA GLN A 9 -9.47 11.98 0.65
C GLN A 9 -9.55 10.47 0.88
N THR A 10 -9.33 10.01 2.09
CA THR A 10 -9.43 8.57 2.41
C THR A 10 -10.86 8.05 2.25
N ILE A 11 -11.87 8.82 2.68
CA ILE A 11 -13.27 8.48 2.46
C ILE A 11 -13.56 8.38 0.96
N LEU A 12 -13.13 9.37 0.19
CA LEU A 12 -13.32 9.38 -1.26
C LEU A 12 -12.72 8.12 -1.92
N TYR A 13 -11.45 7.81 -1.61
CA TYR A 13 -10.79 6.63 -2.18
C TYR A 13 -11.43 5.31 -1.72
N ALA A 14 -11.81 5.20 -0.42
CA ALA A 14 -12.52 4.04 0.08
C ALA A 14 -13.86 3.82 -0.65
N THR A 15 -14.61 4.91 -0.87
CA THR A 15 -15.88 4.85 -1.59
C THR A 15 -15.67 4.42 -3.03
N ILE A 16 -14.72 5.02 -3.75
CA ILE A 16 -14.41 4.68 -5.14
C ILE A 16 -14.01 3.21 -5.26
N THR A 17 -13.13 2.71 -4.39
CA THR A 17 -12.67 1.31 -4.45
C THR A 17 -13.79 0.32 -4.13
N LEU A 18 -14.68 0.63 -3.20
CA LEU A 18 -15.85 -0.20 -2.89
C LEU A 18 -16.86 -0.21 -4.04
N LEU A 19 -17.14 0.93 -4.66
CA LEU A 19 -18.00 1.02 -5.84
C LEU A 19 -17.40 0.25 -7.02
N ALA A 20 -16.10 0.34 -7.23
CA ALA A 20 -15.39 -0.44 -8.25
C ALA A 20 -15.52 -1.95 -7.98
N ALA A 21 -15.39 -2.39 -6.74
CA ALA A 21 -15.59 -3.78 -6.36
C ALA A 21 -17.01 -4.26 -6.70
N VAL A 22 -18.03 -3.49 -6.33
CA VAL A 22 -19.42 -3.80 -6.66
C VAL A 22 -19.62 -3.90 -8.17
N GLY A 23 -19.11 -2.93 -8.94
CA GLY A 23 -19.21 -2.95 -10.41
C GLY A 23 -18.56 -4.20 -11.01
N LEU A 24 -17.36 -4.57 -10.55
CA LEU A 24 -16.66 -5.76 -11.01
C LEU A 24 -17.40 -7.06 -10.66
N PHE A 25 -17.98 -7.18 -9.45
CA PHE A 25 -18.80 -8.33 -9.08
C PHE A 25 -20.11 -8.38 -9.88
N CYS A 26 -20.79 -7.24 -10.09
CA CYS A 26 -21.97 -7.20 -10.95
C CYS A 26 -21.65 -7.67 -12.36
N PHE A 27 -20.49 -7.28 -12.91
CA PHE A 27 -20.05 -7.74 -14.23
C PHE A 27 -19.80 -9.25 -14.29
N VAL A 28 -19.25 -9.84 -13.21
CA VAL A 28 -19.08 -11.31 -13.11
C VAL A 28 -20.42 -12.03 -13.10
N ILE A 29 -21.42 -11.49 -12.38
CA ILE A 29 -22.75 -12.10 -12.25
C ILE A 29 -23.54 -11.92 -13.56
N PHE A 30 -23.42 -10.76 -14.22
CA PHE A 30 -24.11 -10.47 -15.46
C PHE A 30 -23.57 -11.34 -16.61
N ASP A 31 -24.48 -12.03 -17.30
CA ASP A 31 -24.10 -12.83 -18.47
C ASP A 31 -24.06 -11.95 -19.72
N ILE A 32 -22.87 -11.49 -20.03
CA ILE A 32 -22.62 -10.59 -21.16
C ILE A 32 -23.01 -11.18 -22.51
N ARG A 33 -23.09 -12.54 -22.61
CA ARG A 33 -23.56 -13.22 -23.83
C ARG A 33 -25.05 -12.97 -24.15
N LYS A 34 -25.78 -12.43 -23.16
CA LYS A 34 -27.17 -11.98 -23.37
C LYS A 34 -27.28 -10.61 -24.01
N LEU A 35 -26.16 -9.88 -24.16
CA LEU A 35 -26.14 -8.63 -24.93
C LEU A 35 -26.29 -8.91 -26.41
N PRO A 36 -26.80 -7.91 -27.21
CA PRO A 36 -26.84 -8.00 -28.66
C PRO A 36 -25.49 -8.33 -29.26
N HIS A 37 -25.45 -9.09 -30.35
CA HIS A 37 -24.25 -9.64 -30.99
C HIS A 37 -23.20 -8.57 -31.33
N GLU A 38 -23.63 -7.34 -31.58
CA GLU A 38 -22.77 -6.18 -31.86
C GLU A 38 -21.77 -5.88 -30.72
N TYR A 39 -22.12 -6.24 -29.50
CA TYR A 39 -21.28 -6.02 -28.30
C TYR A 39 -20.48 -7.25 -27.85
N ASN A 40 -20.66 -8.40 -28.50
CA ASN A 40 -20.11 -9.69 -28.05
C ASN A 40 -18.93 -10.18 -28.87
N PHE A 41 -18.50 -9.49 -29.92
CA PHE A 41 -17.54 -10.01 -30.91
C PHE A 41 -16.18 -10.42 -30.30
N ILE A 42 -15.74 -9.79 -29.20
CA ILE A 42 -14.47 -10.11 -28.52
C ILE A 42 -14.64 -11.31 -27.57
N LEU A 43 -15.85 -11.54 -27.05
CA LEU A 43 -16.15 -12.53 -26.01
C LEU A 43 -16.82 -13.80 -26.56
N ASP A 44 -16.86 -13.95 -27.87
CA ASP A 44 -17.53 -15.07 -28.55
C ASP A 44 -16.84 -16.42 -28.31
N THR A 45 -15.54 -16.39 -27.94
CA THR A 45 -14.80 -17.59 -27.56
C THR A 45 -15.02 -17.89 -26.06
N ALA A 46 -15.51 -19.09 -25.72
CA ALA A 46 -15.76 -19.50 -24.34
C ALA A 46 -14.54 -19.28 -23.42
N VAL A 47 -13.33 -19.52 -23.92
CA VAL A 47 -12.08 -19.33 -23.16
C VAL A 47 -11.88 -17.87 -22.78
N VAL A 48 -12.05 -16.95 -23.73
CA VAL A 48 -11.88 -15.50 -23.48
C VAL A 48 -12.90 -15.01 -22.48
N TYR A 49 -14.16 -15.42 -22.62
CA TYR A 49 -15.23 -15.09 -21.71
C TYR A 49 -14.92 -15.49 -20.25
N TRP A 50 -14.50 -16.74 -20.03
CA TRP A 50 -14.15 -17.22 -18.69
C TRP A 50 -12.91 -16.56 -18.13
N LEU A 51 -11.91 -16.26 -18.98
CA LEU A 51 -10.72 -15.52 -18.59
C LEU A 51 -11.08 -14.13 -18.05
N PHE A 52 -11.94 -13.39 -18.76
CA PHE A 52 -12.41 -12.09 -18.29
C PHE A 52 -13.17 -12.18 -16.96
N LYS A 53 -14.05 -13.17 -16.80
CA LYS A 53 -14.75 -13.38 -15.52
C LYS A 53 -13.80 -13.62 -14.36
N VAL A 54 -12.79 -14.44 -14.55
CA VAL A 54 -11.76 -14.69 -13.52
C VAL A 54 -10.97 -13.42 -13.20
N LEU A 55 -10.57 -12.65 -14.21
CA LEU A 55 -9.85 -11.39 -13.99
C LEU A 55 -10.70 -10.37 -13.24
N PHE A 56 -11.99 -10.22 -13.60
CA PHE A 56 -12.90 -9.31 -12.89
C PHE A 56 -13.18 -9.76 -11.45
N LEU A 57 -13.29 -11.07 -11.21
CA LEU A 57 -13.45 -11.62 -9.88
C LEU A 57 -12.22 -11.27 -9.01
N ILE A 58 -11.02 -11.52 -9.52
CA ILE A 58 -9.77 -11.18 -8.85
C ILE A 58 -9.71 -9.67 -8.58
N GLY A 59 -9.96 -8.83 -9.59
CA GLY A 59 -9.99 -7.38 -9.46
C GLY A 59 -11.00 -6.90 -8.42
N GLY A 60 -12.19 -7.51 -8.39
CA GLY A 60 -13.23 -7.23 -7.40
C GLY A 60 -12.76 -7.52 -5.97
N PHE A 61 -12.10 -8.66 -5.74
CA PHE A 61 -11.54 -9.00 -4.43
C PHE A 61 -10.45 -8.02 -4.00
N PHE A 62 -9.53 -7.65 -4.90
CA PHE A 62 -8.48 -6.68 -4.58
C PHE A 62 -9.06 -5.29 -4.26
N SER A 63 -10.05 -4.85 -5.03
CA SER A 63 -10.73 -3.58 -4.79
C SER A 63 -11.49 -3.59 -3.46
N ALA A 64 -12.21 -4.67 -3.14
CA ALA A 64 -12.90 -4.82 -1.86
C ALA A 64 -11.91 -4.80 -0.68
N ALA A 65 -10.82 -5.55 -0.77
CA ALA A 65 -9.79 -5.59 0.27
C ALA A 65 -9.13 -4.20 0.48
N GLY A 66 -8.86 -3.49 -0.62
CA GLY A 66 -8.35 -2.12 -0.59
C GLY A 66 -9.33 -1.16 0.09
N GLY A 67 -10.61 -1.24 -0.27
CA GLY A 67 -11.66 -0.42 0.33
C GLY A 67 -11.82 -0.66 1.83
N VAL A 68 -11.84 -1.92 2.26
CA VAL A 68 -11.89 -2.30 3.68
C VAL A 68 -10.65 -1.80 4.43
N TYR A 69 -9.46 -1.90 3.82
CA TYR A 69 -8.23 -1.38 4.42
C TYR A 69 -8.31 0.14 4.62
N LEU A 70 -8.70 0.89 3.59
CA LEU A 70 -8.84 2.34 3.67
C LEU A 70 -9.89 2.76 4.72
N PHE A 71 -10.99 2.00 4.80
CA PHE A 71 -12.02 2.23 5.80
C PHE A 71 -11.49 2.01 7.24
N LYS A 72 -10.76 0.91 7.47
CA LYS A 72 -10.09 0.67 8.77
C LYS A 72 -9.09 1.77 9.10
N GLN A 73 -8.32 2.23 8.12
CA GLN A 73 -7.38 3.32 8.30
C GLN A 73 -8.09 4.62 8.69
N MET A 74 -9.25 4.92 8.09
CA MET A 74 -10.07 6.09 8.43
C MET A 74 -10.54 6.07 9.90
N LEU A 75 -10.89 4.88 10.42
CA LEU A 75 -11.31 4.69 11.81
C LEU A 75 -10.13 4.76 12.80
N SER A 76 -8.92 4.62 12.32
CA SER A 76 -7.72 4.73 13.15
C SER A 76 -7.57 6.17 13.66
N LYS A 77 -7.33 6.32 14.97
CA LYS A 77 -7.11 7.63 15.62
C LYS A 77 -5.63 8.02 15.64
N GLY A 78 -4.73 7.12 15.31
CA GLY A 78 -3.27 7.35 15.34
C GLY A 78 -2.75 8.13 14.12
N PRO A 79 -1.53 8.67 14.22
CA PRO A 79 -0.85 9.27 13.07
C PRO A 79 -0.56 8.23 12.00
N LEU A 80 -0.44 8.68 10.75
CA LEU A 80 0.07 7.83 9.65
C LEU A 80 1.58 7.65 9.77
N ILE A 81 2.26 8.74 10.06
CA ILE A 81 3.71 8.80 10.24
C ILE A 81 3.98 9.72 11.41
N GLU A 82 4.86 9.30 12.30
CA GLU A 82 5.33 10.09 13.42
C GLU A 82 6.85 9.98 13.52
N ILE A 83 7.48 11.13 13.67
CA ILE A 83 8.92 11.25 13.83
C ILE A 83 9.17 11.80 15.22
N CYS A 84 9.70 10.96 16.10
CA CYS A 84 10.07 11.31 17.47
C CYS A 84 11.60 11.28 17.63
N ASP A 85 12.11 11.77 18.75
CA ASP A 85 13.54 11.75 19.02
C ASP A 85 14.11 10.33 19.17
N GLU A 86 13.30 9.39 19.66
CA GLU A 86 13.71 8.02 19.91
C GLU A 86 13.38 7.06 18.79
N TYR A 87 12.28 7.33 18.03
CA TYR A 87 11.77 6.39 17.04
C TYR A 87 11.09 7.08 15.87
N PHE A 88 10.97 6.34 14.82
CA PHE A 88 10.09 6.59 13.68
C PHE A 88 8.91 5.62 13.73
N TYR A 89 7.70 6.13 13.56
CA TYR A 89 6.49 5.33 13.49
C TYR A 89 5.86 5.43 12.10
N ASP A 90 5.64 4.27 11.47
CA ASP A 90 4.96 4.16 10.18
C ASP A 90 3.69 3.30 10.30
N ASN A 91 2.57 3.90 9.93
CA ASN A 91 1.27 3.25 9.76
C ASN A 91 0.62 3.70 8.44
N SER A 92 1.44 4.00 7.44
CA SER A 92 0.99 4.60 6.18
C SER A 92 0.46 3.59 5.17
N SER A 93 0.77 2.30 5.35
CA SER A 93 0.40 1.25 4.40
C SER A 93 0.01 -0.06 5.07
N ALA A 94 -0.59 -0.98 4.32
CA ALA A 94 -0.95 -2.32 4.80
C ALA A 94 0.26 -3.16 5.23
N ILE A 95 1.46 -2.83 4.75
CA ILE A 95 2.71 -3.52 5.05
C ILE A 95 3.64 -2.73 5.98
N SER A 96 3.15 -1.60 6.52
CA SER A 96 3.90 -0.75 7.47
C SER A 96 4.43 -1.53 8.65
N LEU A 97 5.64 -1.23 9.09
CA LEU A 97 6.31 -1.98 10.17
C LEU A 97 6.01 -1.45 11.58
N GLY A 98 5.34 -0.30 11.69
CA GLY A 98 5.02 0.34 12.97
C GLY A 98 6.19 1.14 13.54
N LYS A 99 6.46 0.99 14.84
CA LYS A 99 7.55 1.67 15.53
C LYS A 99 8.90 1.07 15.17
N ILE A 100 9.85 1.91 14.78
CA ILE A 100 11.21 1.56 14.36
C ILE A 100 12.15 2.51 15.08
N ASP A 101 13.08 2.00 15.88
CA ASP A 101 14.08 2.82 16.55
C ASP A 101 15.15 3.29 15.55
N TRP A 102 15.66 4.50 15.72
CA TRP A 102 16.64 5.08 14.79
C TRP A 102 17.89 4.21 14.65
N SER A 103 18.32 3.60 15.76
CA SER A 103 19.49 2.71 15.79
C SER A 103 19.35 1.47 14.92
N GLU A 104 18.13 1.04 14.61
CA GLU A 104 17.84 -0.12 13.77
C GLU A 104 17.84 0.19 12.27
N MET A 105 17.85 1.47 11.89
CA MET A 105 17.91 1.87 10.50
C MET A 105 19.33 1.73 9.96
N GLU A 106 19.48 0.99 8.86
CA GLU A 106 20.75 0.86 8.14
C GLU A 106 20.93 2.00 7.15
N ARG A 107 19.86 2.29 6.37
CA ARG A 107 19.91 3.26 5.28
C ARG A 107 18.54 3.86 5.00
N VAL A 108 18.53 5.15 4.67
CA VAL A 108 17.36 5.89 4.16
C VAL A 108 17.70 6.46 2.79
N TYR A 109 16.80 6.29 1.82
CA TYR A 109 17.02 6.75 0.44
C TYR A 109 15.70 6.94 -0.32
N ILE A 110 15.75 7.71 -1.41
CA ILE A 110 14.62 7.86 -2.34
C ILE A 110 14.87 6.98 -3.56
N LYS A 111 13.85 6.18 -3.94
CA LYS A 111 13.85 5.39 -5.16
C LYS A 111 12.46 5.44 -5.80
N GLY A 112 12.40 5.79 -7.09
CA GLY A 112 11.13 5.92 -7.82
C GLY A 112 10.15 6.92 -7.20
N GLY A 113 10.67 7.94 -6.49
CA GLY A 113 9.87 8.91 -5.73
C GLY A 113 9.43 8.43 -4.35
N PHE A 114 9.62 7.15 -3.99
CA PHE A 114 9.29 6.62 -2.68
C PHE A 114 10.44 6.81 -1.69
N LEU A 115 10.09 7.21 -0.46
CA LEU A 115 11.03 7.15 0.65
C LEU A 115 11.17 5.70 1.11
N ASN A 116 12.40 5.21 1.12
CA ASN A 116 12.72 3.84 1.51
C ASN A 116 13.62 3.84 2.75
N ILE A 117 13.31 2.96 3.68
CA ILE A 117 14.14 2.69 4.86
C ILE A 117 14.55 1.23 4.81
N LYS A 118 15.84 0.97 4.91
CA LYS A 118 16.40 -0.35 5.09
C LYS A 118 16.81 -0.55 6.54
N LEU A 119 16.46 -1.69 7.11
CA LEU A 119 16.76 -2.03 8.50
C LEU A 119 18.00 -2.91 8.59
N LYS A 120 18.75 -2.80 9.69
CA LYS A 120 19.87 -3.68 10.02
C LYS A 120 19.39 -5.12 10.23
N ASN A 121 18.26 -5.27 10.94
CA ASN A 121 17.62 -6.57 11.17
C ASN A 121 16.09 -6.45 11.00
N PRO A 122 15.52 -6.78 9.84
CA PRO A 122 14.08 -6.69 9.58
C PRO A 122 13.28 -7.86 10.20
N GLU A 123 13.92 -8.98 10.55
CA GLU A 123 13.27 -10.22 11.01
C GLU A 123 12.23 -10.03 12.13
N PRO A 124 12.50 -9.28 13.24
CA PRO A 124 11.53 -9.10 14.31
C PRO A 124 10.23 -8.44 13.86
N TYR A 125 10.31 -7.57 12.83
CA TYR A 125 9.19 -6.88 12.25
C TYR A 125 8.41 -7.77 11.28
N LEU A 126 9.13 -8.56 10.47
CA LEU A 126 8.57 -9.42 9.44
C LEU A 126 7.80 -10.61 10.03
N ARG A 127 8.26 -11.16 11.16
CA ARG A 127 7.56 -12.27 11.87
C ARG A 127 6.13 -11.94 12.28
N LYS A 128 5.81 -10.66 12.45
CA LYS A 128 4.45 -10.19 12.81
C LYS A 128 3.53 -10.06 11.61
N LYS A 129 4.03 -10.30 10.38
CA LYS A 129 3.27 -10.13 9.13
C LYS A 129 2.61 -11.43 8.70
N ASN A 130 1.40 -11.29 8.15
CA ASN A 130 0.71 -12.42 7.53
C ASN A 130 1.32 -12.74 6.15
N TRP A 131 0.91 -13.88 5.57
CA TRP A 131 1.45 -14.36 4.28
C TRP A 131 1.27 -13.37 3.12
N LEU A 132 0.13 -12.66 3.08
CA LEU A 132 -0.16 -11.67 2.03
C LEU A 132 0.74 -10.44 2.14
N GLN A 133 0.93 -9.94 3.37
CA GLN A 133 1.86 -8.85 3.65
C GLN A 133 3.29 -9.24 3.27
N MET A 134 3.71 -10.47 3.61
CA MET A 134 5.02 -11.00 3.23
C MET A 134 5.21 -11.10 1.72
N LEU A 135 4.15 -11.50 0.99
CA LEU A 135 4.19 -11.53 -0.48
C LEU A 135 4.42 -10.12 -1.06
N MET A 136 3.72 -9.11 -0.54
CA MET A 136 3.88 -7.71 -0.95
C MET A 136 5.29 -7.18 -0.62
N ILE A 137 5.81 -7.45 0.57
CA ILE A 137 7.16 -7.05 0.98
C ILE A 137 8.22 -7.70 0.08
N LYS A 138 8.08 -8.99 -0.21
CA LYS A 138 8.98 -9.69 -1.16
C LYS A 138 8.89 -9.11 -2.57
N GLY A 139 7.70 -8.66 -3.00
CA GLY A 139 7.54 -7.92 -4.25
C GLY A 139 8.33 -6.61 -4.25
N ASN A 140 8.26 -5.84 -3.17
CA ASN A 140 9.04 -4.62 -3.00
C ASN A 140 10.55 -4.89 -3.07
N TYR A 141 11.04 -5.95 -2.42
CA TYR A 141 12.46 -6.32 -2.47
C TYR A 141 12.93 -6.65 -3.89
N ARG A 142 12.11 -7.37 -4.69
CA ARG A 142 12.42 -7.68 -6.09
C ARG A 142 12.54 -6.41 -6.95
N LEU A 143 11.80 -5.37 -6.61
CA LEU A 143 11.87 -4.06 -7.25
C LEU A 143 12.99 -3.19 -6.68
N GLY A 144 13.71 -3.66 -5.66
CA GLY A 144 14.82 -2.98 -5.00
C GLY A 144 14.40 -1.86 -4.08
N TYR A 145 13.19 -1.93 -3.51
CA TYR A 145 12.74 -1.08 -2.43
C TYR A 145 13.23 -1.58 -1.06
N GLY A 146 13.15 -0.73 -0.04
CA GLY A 146 13.54 -1.05 1.33
C GLY A 146 12.49 -1.87 2.09
N ASP A 147 12.78 -2.10 3.38
CA ASP A 147 11.86 -2.77 4.31
C ASP A 147 10.61 -1.94 4.59
N VAL A 148 10.77 -0.61 4.61
CA VAL A 148 9.70 0.37 4.66
C VAL A 148 9.71 1.16 3.35
N CYS A 149 8.53 1.31 2.74
CA CYS A 149 8.37 2.05 1.49
C CYS A 149 7.17 2.98 1.63
N ILE A 150 7.43 4.29 1.64
CA ILE A 150 6.43 5.33 1.88
C ILE A 150 6.18 6.11 0.59
N SER A 151 4.90 6.23 0.22
CA SER A 151 4.48 6.95 -0.98
C SER A 151 4.84 8.44 -0.91
N PRO A 152 5.31 9.04 -2.03
CA PRO A 152 5.65 10.46 -2.10
C PRO A 152 4.44 11.37 -1.81
N GLU A 153 3.23 10.94 -2.12
CA GLU A 153 2.01 11.71 -1.82
C GLU A 153 1.80 11.94 -0.32
N ARG A 154 2.33 11.03 0.50
CA ARG A 154 2.20 11.07 1.96
C ARG A 154 3.38 11.73 2.66
N PHE A 155 4.52 11.88 1.99
CA PHE A 155 5.77 12.31 2.62
C PHE A 155 6.64 13.25 1.76
N LYS A 156 6.11 13.79 0.66
CA LYS A 156 6.91 14.52 -0.35
C LYS A 156 7.64 15.74 0.20
N LYS A 157 6.99 16.53 1.06
CA LYS A 157 7.56 17.77 1.61
C LYS A 157 8.55 17.52 2.74
N GLU A 158 8.37 16.40 3.42
CA GLU A 158 9.11 16.04 4.63
C GLU A 158 10.23 15.02 4.37
N ALA A 159 10.26 14.42 3.17
CA ALA A 159 11.23 13.37 2.84
C ALA A 159 12.68 13.85 2.91
N GLU A 160 12.95 15.04 2.39
CA GLU A 160 14.30 15.64 2.42
C GLU A 160 14.72 15.95 3.86
N SER A 161 13.84 16.60 4.62
CA SER A 161 14.12 16.90 6.03
C SER A 161 14.32 15.64 6.88
N PHE A 162 13.62 14.55 6.55
CA PHE A 162 13.79 13.26 7.21
C PHE A 162 15.15 12.63 6.90
N ILE A 163 15.60 12.70 5.64
CA ILE A 163 16.92 12.20 5.24
C ILE A 163 18.03 12.99 5.93
N ASP A 164 17.87 14.30 6.00
CA ASP A 164 18.81 15.18 6.70
C ASP A 164 18.87 14.86 8.20
N GLU A 165 17.72 14.67 8.83
CA GLU A 165 17.64 14.30 10.24
C GLU A 165 18.26 12.92 10.50
N PHE A 166 18.00 11.93 9.65
CA PHE A 166 18.64 10.62 9.74
C PHE A 166 20.16 10.73 9.61
N SER A 167 20.64 11.53 8.68
CA SER A 167 22.08 11.74 8.44
C SER A 167 22.78 12.41 9.64
N LYS A 168 22.13 13.41 10.25
CA LYS A 168 22.63 14.06 11.46
C LYS A 168 22.74 13.10 12.65
N ARG A 169 21.70 12.28 12.88
CA ARG A 169 21.69 11.31 13.98
C ARG A 169 22.77 10.25 13.81
N ARG A 170 22.96 9.77 12.58
CA ARG A 170 24.03 8.81 12.29
C ARG A 170 25.44 9.37 12.46
N ALA A 171 25.65 10.68 12.25
CA ALA A 171 26.93 11.32 12.47
C ALA A 171 27.27 11.48 13.98
N ILE A 172 26.25 11.48 14.84
CA ILE A 172 26.41 11.55 16.30
C ILE A 172 26.77 10.17 16.88
N ASP A 173 26.32 9.09 16.24
CA ASP A 173 26.55 7.71 16.68
C ASP A 173 27.89 7.10 16.23
N GLN A 174 28.72 7.88 15.49
CA GLN A 174 30.09 7.53 15.07
C GLN A 174 31.12 8.28 15.89
#